data_df80aba25b7fb1b57886e66dfcced938
#
_entry.id   df80aba25b7fb1b57886e66dfcced938
#
_cell.length_a   1.000
_cell.length_b   1.000
_cell.length_c   1.000
_cell.angle_alpha   90.00
_cell.angle_beta   90.00
_cell.angle_gamma   90.00
#
_symmetry.space_group_name_H-M   'P 1'
#
loop_
_entity.id
_entity.type
_entity.pdbx_description
1 polymer ?
#
loop_
_entity_poly.entity_id
_entity_poly.type
_entity_poly.pdbx_seq_one_letter_code
_entity_poly.pdbx_strand_id
1 'polypeptide(L)'
;YTPDTLTIKSSRKEFTITDKSTIWYNQNLYNLYKKAYTPWDLHQKIFDYSKKKGLICFSSPFDLSAVEVLKKLNCPAYKIASFEINNLPLIENVAKLNKPLIISTGLATFKEIKNAVMTAKKNGCKKIILLKCTSTYPSDPKDSNIITINDLKKQFKCEVGISDHTKGIGVS
;
A
#
# COMPACT_ATOMS: atom_id res chain seq x y z
N TYR A 1 -1.14 -3.50 -9.57
CA TYR A 1 -2.20 -2.75 -10.29
C TYR A 1 -2.01 -2.79 -11.79
N THR A 2 -3.07 -2.42 -12.52
CA THR A 2 -2.99 -2.05 -13.93
C THR A 2 -3.48 -0.61 -14.09
N PRO A 3 -3.22 0.07 -15.22
CA PRO A 3 -3.75 1.42 -15.46
C PRO A 3 -5.28 1.47 -15.27
N ASP A 4 -5.98 0.44 -15.74
CA ASP A 4 -7.44 0.36 -15.72
C ASP A 4 -8.02 0.18 -14.30
N THR A 5 -7.23 -0.32 -13.35
CA THR A 5 -7.65 -0.48 -11.94
C THR A 5 -7.31 0.72 -11.06
N LEU A 6 -6.43 1.62 -11.53
CA LEU A 6 -6.08 2.84 -10.80
C LEU A 6 -6.79 4.10 -11.29
N THR A 7 -7.10 4.16 -12.58
CA THR A 7 -7.69 5.35 -13.18
C THR A 7 -8.49 4.98 -14.42
N ILE A 8 -9.17 5.95 -15.00
CA ILE A 8 -9.88 5.78 -16.28
C ILE A 8 -9.09 6.38 -17.45
N LYS A 9 -9.27 5.82 -18.63
CA LYS A 9 -8.72 6.39 -19.86
C LYS A 9 -9.53 7.63 -20.25
N SER A 10 -9.03 8.82 -19.92
CA SER A 10 -9.69 10.09 -20.16
C SER A 10 -8.70 11.17 -20.56
N SER A 11 -9.07 12.03 -21.51
CA SER A 11 -8.30 13.21 -21.90
C SER A 11 -8.68 14.48 -21.12
N ARG A 12 -9.60 14.39 -20.15
CA ARG A 12 -10.02 15.55 -19.35
C ARG A 12 -8.87 16.06 -18.49
N LYS A 13 -8.87 17.35 -18.19
CA LYS A 13 -7.81 18.03 -17.40
C LYS A 13 -7.65 17.44 -15.99
N GLU A 14 -8.73 16.95 -15.40
CA GLU A 14 -8.74 16.31 -14.07
C GLU A 14 -7.85 15.06 -14.00
N PHE A 15 -7.57 14.44 -15.16
CA PHE A 15 -6.66 13.29 -15.29
C PHE A 15 -5.27 13.67 -15.80
N THR A 16 -4.93 14.96 -15.75
CA THR A 16 -3.61 15.48 -16.11
C THR A 16 -2.96 16.08 -14.88
N ILE A 17 -1.69 15.74 -14.65
CA ILE A 17 -0.92 16.24 -13.51
C ILE A 17 -0.60 17.72 -13.74
N THR A 18 -1.15 18.59 -12.89
CA THR A 18 -1.03 20.04 -12.99
C THR A 18 0.06 20.62 -12.08
N ASP A 19 0.58 19.85 -11.15
CA ASP A 19 1.65 20.26 -10.25
C ASP A 19 2.97 20.40 -11.00
N LYS A 20 3.45 21.63 -11.15
CA LYS A 20 4.70 21.99 -11.84
C LYS A 20 5.95 21.56 -11.08
N SER A 21 5.86 21.24 -9.81
CA SER A 21 7.00 20.82 -8.97
C SER A 21 7.40 19.36 -9.21
N THR A 22 6.54 18.57 -9.85
CA THR A 22 6.79 17.15 -10.11
C THR A 22 7.38 16.94 -11.51
N ILE A 23 8.21 15.90 -11.64
CA ILE A 23 8.77 15.44 -12.92
C ILE A 23 7.69 14.90 -13.87
N TRP A 24 6.48 14.67 -13.37
CA TRP A 24 5.33 14.17 -14.16
C TRP A 24 4.39 15.28 -14.60
N TYR A 25 4.76 16.55 -14.41
CA TYR A 25 3.96 17.68 -14.86
C TYR A 25 3.47 17.50 -16.29
N ASN A 26 2.21 17.83 -16.54
CA ASN A 26 1.51 17.75 -17.83
C ASN A 26 1.39 16.33 -18.41
N GLN A 27 1.65 15.29 -17.62
CA GLN A 27 1.38 13.91 -18.05
C GLN A 27 -0.07 13.51 -17.69
N ASN A 28 -0.68 12.74 -18.60
CA ASN A 28 -1.97 12.10 -18.35
C ASN A 28 -1.78 10.89 -17.42
N LEU A 29 -2.61 10.77 -16.38
CA LEU A 29 -2.49 9.73 -15.36
C LEU A 29 -2.55 8.31 -15.95
N TYR A 30 -3.47 8.04 -16.88
CA TYR A 30 -3.58 6.72 -17.49
C TYR A 30 -2.30 6.33 -18.25
N ASN A 31 -1.77 7.26 -19.03
CA ASN A 31 -0.55 7.03 -19.80
C ASN A 31 0.67 6.87 -18.88
N LEU A 32 0.72 7.61 -17.77
CA LEU A 32 1.75 7.47 -16.76
C LEU A 32 1.71 6.08 -16.12
N TYR A 33 0.55 5.66 -15.63
CA TYR A 33 0.39 4.33 -15.01
C TYR A 33 0.66 3.21 -16.00
N LYS A 34 0.31 3.38 -17.30
CA LYS A 34 0.63 2.42 -18.34
C LYS A 34 2.15 2.22 -18.56
N LYS A 35 2.96 3.26 -18.29
CA LYS A 35 4.43 3.15 -18.34
C LYS A 35 5.02 2.62 -17.03
N ALA A 36 4.37 2.90 -15.89
CA ALA A 36 4.94 2.67 -14.57
C ALA A 36 4.52 1.33 -13.92
N TYR A 37 3.44 0.69 -14.38
CA TYR A 37 3.01 -0.57 -13.77
C TYR A 37 3.97 -1.72 -14.07
N THR A 38 4.02 -2.69 -13.17
CA THR A 38 4.74 -3.94 -13.38
C THR A 38 3.82 -4.94 -14.09
N PRO A 39 4.10 -5.36 -15.33
CA PRO A 39 3.31 -6.36 -16.05
C PRO A 39 3.14 -7.66 -15.24
N TRP A 40 1.98 -8.29 -15.34
CA TRP A 40 1.66 -9.47 -14.53
C TRP A 40 2.63 -10.64 -14.72
N ASP A 41 3.12 -10.85 -15.94
CA ASP A 41 4.08 -11.91 -16.29
C ASP A 41 5.46 -11.72 -15.62
N LEU A 42 5.82 -10.49 -15.26
CA LEU A 42 7.06 -10.22 -14.53
C LEU A 42 6.97 -10.57 -13.04
N HIS A 43 5.77 -10.59 -12.45
CA HIS A 43 5.63 -10.87 -11.02
C HIS A 43 6.17 -12.27 -10.67
N GLN A 44 5.85 -13.29 -11.45
CA GLN A 44 6.40 -14.64 -11.22
C GLN A 44 7.94 -14.62 -11.21
N LYS A 45 8.55 -13.97 -12.21
CA LYS A 45 10.01 -13.87 -12.31
C LYS A 45 10.63 -13.16 -11.11
N ILE A 46 9.98 -12.08 -10.62
CA ILE A 46 10.44 -11.32 -9.44
C ILE A 46 10.38 -12.20 -8.19
N PHE A 47 9.26 -12.90 -7.97
CA PHE A 47 9.10 -13.79 -6.81
C PHE A 47 10.11 -14.93 -6.84
N ASP A 48 10.30 -15.58 -8.00
CA ASP A 48 11.27 -16.69 -8.16
C ASP A 48 12.72 -16.21 -7.95
N TYR A 49 13.06 -15.04 -8.51
CA TYR A 49 14.38 -14.46 -8.32
C TYR A 49 14.65 -14.09 -6.85
N SER A 50 13.68 -13.47 -6.19
CA SER A 50 13.79 -13.14 -4.77
C SER A 50 14.01 -14.39 -3.92
N LYS A 51 13.23 -15.45 -4.16
CA LYS A 51 13.38 -16.74 -3.51
C LYS A 51 14.79 -17.34 -3.73
N LYS A 52 15.29 -17.28 -4.97
CA LYS A 52 16.65 -17.72 -5.31
C LYS A 52 17.73 -16.96 -4.54
N LYS A 53 17.46 -15.69 -4.21
CA LYS A 53 18.37 -14.83 -3.42
C LYS A 53 18.14 -14.92 -1.91
N GLY A 54 17.26 -15.81 -1.43
CA GLY A 54 16.94 -15.94 -0.01
C GLY A 54 16.12 -14.75 0.55
N LEU A 55 15.48 -13.96 -0.32
CA LEU A 55 14.69 -12.80 0.07
C LEU A 55 13.20 -13.15 0.13
N ILE A 56 12.50 -12.59 1.13
CA ILE A 56 11.05 -12.67 1.22
C ILE A 56 10.47 -11.53 0.38
N CYS A 57 9.78 -11.89 -0.72
CA CYS A 57 9.07 -10.94 -1.57
C CYS A 57 7.58 -10.95 -1.26
N PHE A 58 6.99 -9.79 -1.04
CA PHE A 58 5.55 -9.61 -0.91
C PHE A 58 5.12 -8.34 -1.66
N SER A 59 3.80 -8.11 -1.79
CA SER A 59 3.30 -7.02 -2.61
C SER A 59 2.07 -6.34 -2.02
N SER A 60 1.75 -5.17 -2.58
CA SER A 60 0.54 -4.40 -2.27
C SER A 60 -0.46 -4.55 -3.43
N PRO A 61 -1.58 -5.25 -3.24
CA PRO A 61 -2.70 -5.21 -4.19
C PRO A 61 -3.44 -3.88 -4.07
N PHE A 62 -3.93 -3.37 -5.19
CA PHE A 62 -4.77 -2.17 -5.27
C PHE A 62 -6.22 -2.49 -5.67
N ASP A 63 -6.47 -3.73 -6.07
CA ASP A 63 -7.76 -4.24 -6.54
C ASP A 63 -7.86 -5.75 -6.37
N LEU A 64 -9.05 -6.30 -6.60
CA LEU A 64 -9.30 -7.73 -6.41
C LEU A 64 -8.59 -8.61 -7.44
N SER A 65 -8.35 -8.12 -8.66
CA SER A 65 -7.61 -8.90 -9.68
C SER A 65 -6.15 -9.07 -9.26
N ALA A 66 -5.55 -8.04 -8.64
CA ALA A 66 -4.21 -8.12 -8.06
C ALA A 66 -4.15 -9.14 -6.90
N VAL A 67 -5.18 -9.20 -6.06
CA VAL A 67 -5.26 -10.22 -4.98
C VAL A 67 -5.21 -11.63 -5.56
N GLU A 68 -5.98 -11.90 -6.63
CA GLU A 68 -5.99 -13.23 -7.27
C GLU A 68 -4.64 -13.60 -7.91
N VAL A 69 -3.96 -12.65 -8.55
CA VAL A 69 -2.61 -12.87 -9.08
C VAL A 69 -1.64 -13.21 -7.95
N LEU A 70 -1.61 -12.40 -6.88
CA LEU A 70 -0.71 -12.61 -5.75
C LEU A 70 -1.01 -13.92 -4.99
N LYS A 71 -2.27 -14.32 -4.92
CA LYS A 71 -2.67 -15.62 -4.35
C LYS A 71 -2.09 -16.80 -5.15
N LYS A 72 -2.15 -16.75 -6.50
CA LYS A 72 -1.53 -17.76 -7.36
C LYS A 72 -0.01 -17.82 -7.19
N LEU A 73 0.65 -16.70 -6.89
CA LEU A 73 2.08 -16.62 -6.60
C LEU A 73 2.45 -17.07 -5.17
N ASN A 74 1.50 -17.52 -4.36
CA ASN A 74 1.72 -17.86 -2.95
C ASN A 74 2.38 -16.72 -2.16
N CYS A 75 1.93 -15.48 -2.40
CA CYS A 75 2.46 -14.29 -1.72
C CYS A 75 2.45 -14.49 -0.19
N PRO A 76 3.59 -14.34 0.50
CA PRO A 76 3.70 -14.69 1.92
C PRO A 76 3.07 -13.67 2.88
N ALA A 77 2.90 -12.43 2.43
CA ALA A 77 2.27 -11.32 3.16
C ALA A 77 1.67 -10.33 2.19
N TYR A 78 0.74 -9.52 2.65
CA TYR A 78 0.09 -8.49 1.83
C TYR A 78 0.21 -7.13 2.49
N LYS A 79 0.30 -6.07 1.69
CA LYS A 79 0.30 -4.71 2.21
C LYS A 79 -0.88 -3.92 1.62
N ILE A 80 -1.64 -3.26 2.48
CA ILE A 80 -2.63 -2.24 2.09
C ILE A 80 -1.92 -0.89 2.16
N ALA A 81 -1.87 -0.19 1.04
CA ALA A 81 -1.30 1.14 0.97
C ALA A 81 -2.23 2.16 1.65
N SER A 82 -1.70 3.33 2.01
CA SER A 82 -2.48 4.33 2.77
C SER A 82 -3.76 4.76 2.06
N PHE A 83 -3.72 4.88 0.74
CA PHE A 83 -4.89 5.31 -0.05
C PHE A 83 -5.98 4.24 -0.16
N GLU A 84 -5.67 2.96 0.08
CA GLU A 84 -6.61 1.83 0.03
C GLU A 84 -7.18 1.48 1.41
N ILE A 85 -6.82 2.20 2.48
CA ILE A 85 -7.26 1.86 3.85
C ILE A 85 -8.79 1.87 4.01
N ASN A 86 -9.49 2.65 3.21
CA ASN A 86 -10.95 2.73 3.18
C ASN A 86 -11.59 1.72 2.21
N ASN A 87 -10.81 0.99 1.44
CA ASN A 87 -11.31 -0.06 0.57
C ASN A 87 -11.54 -1.35 1.39
N LEU A 88 -12.60 -1.33 2.20
CA LEU A 88 -12.93 -2.46 3.08
C LEU A 88 -13.16 -3.77 2.32
N PRO A 89 -13.78 -3.80 1.12
CA PRO A 89 -13.85 -5.01 0.30
C PRO A 89 -12.49 -5.59 -0.07
N LEU A 90 -11.50 -4.76 -0.40
CA LEU A 90 -10.14 -5.21 -0.67
C LEU A 90 -9.51 -5.84 0.59
N ILE A 91 -9.63 -5.16 1.74
CA ILE A 91 -9.12 -5.63 3.02
C ILE A 91 -9.76 -6.97 3.42
N GLU A 92 -11.08 -7.10 3.25
CA GLU A 92 -11.82 -8.33 3.51
C GLU A 92 -11.27 -9.50 2.69
N ASN A 93 -11.11 -9.31 1.37
CA ASN A 93 -10.62 -10.36 0.48
C ASN A 93 -9.18 -10.78 0.80
N VAL A 94 -8.31 -9.82 1.11
CA VAL A 94 -6.92 -10.11 1.53
C VAL A 94 -6.91 -10.83 2.89
N ALA A 95 -7.73 -10.41 3.85
CA ALA A 95 -7.80 -11.01 5.18
C ALA A 95 -8.21 -12.49 5.16
N LYS A 96 -9.13 -12.87 4.27
CA LYS A 96 -9.56 -14.26 4.06
C LYS A 96 -8.43 -15.20 3.63
N LEU A 97 -7.33 -14.67 3.11
CA LEU A 97 -6.15 -15.47 2.75
C LEU A 97 -5.34 -15.91 3.97
N ASN A 98 -5.65 -15.39 5.16
CA ASN A 98 -5.03 -15.72 6.44
C ASN A 98 -3.49 -15.61 6.43
N LYS A 99 -2.98 -14.60 5.71
CA LYS A 99 -1.56 -14.23 5.67
C LYS A 99 -1.34 -12.96 6.50
N PRO A 100 -0.09 -12.67 6.93
CA PRO A 100 0.23 -11.39 7.56
C PRO A 100 -0.23 -10.20 6.69
N LEU A 101 -0.88 -9.23 7.31
CA LEU A 101 -1.41 -8.04 6.66
C LEU A 101 -0.77 -6.79 7.25
N ILE A 102 -0.08 -6.05 6.40
CA ILE A 102 0.56 -4.78 6.74
C ILE A 102 -0.37 -3.67 6.23
N ILE A 103 -0.74 -2.72 7.08
CA ILE A 103 -1.65 -1.62 6.72
C ILE A 103 -0.97 -0.29 7.01
N SER A 104 -0.71 0.51 5.98
CA SER A 104 -0.24 1.88 6.14
C SER A 104 -1.39 2.82 6.50
N THR A 105 -1.18 3.73 7.46
CA THR A 105 -2.22 4.55 8.07
C THR A 105 -2.14 6.03 7.68
N GLY A 106 -1.33 6.38 6.70
CA GLY A 106 -1.23 7.76 6.21
C GLY A 106 -2.57 8.31 5.71
N LEU A 107 -2.87 9.58 6.04
CA LEU A 107 -4.12 10.28 5.72
C LEU A 107 -5.38 9.72 6.41
N ALA A 108 -5.32 8.59 7.08
CA ALA A 108 -6.47 7.96 7.70
C ALA A 108 -6.79 8.56 9.08
N THR A 109 -8.08 8.76 9.32
CA THR A 109 -8.60 9.05 10.65
C THR A 109 -8.56 7.80 11.54
N PHE A 110 -8.63 8.00 12.85
CA PHE A 110 -8.71 6.90 13.81
C PHE A 110 -9.87 5.92 13.49
N LYS A 111 -11.02 6.46 13.09
CA LYS A 111 -12.21 5.66 12.72
C LYS A 111 -11.94 4.76 11.51
N GLU A 112 -11.26 5.28 10.51
CA GLU A 112 -10.90 4.53 9.30
C GLU A 112 -9.91 3.42 9.61
N ILE A 113 -8.87 3.70 10.40
CA ILE A 113 -7.91 2.68 10.85
C ILE A 113 -8.65 1.60 11.65
N LYS A 114 -9.55 1.99 12.57
CA LYS A 114 -10.35 1.04 13.35
C LYS A 114 -11.20 0.15 12.45
N ASN A 115 -11.88 0.73 11.45
CA ASN A 115 -12.70 -0.04 10.50
C ASN A 115 -11.85 -1.04 9.73
N ALA A 116 -10.68 -0.63 9.21
CA ALA A 116 -9.76 -1.49 8.49
C ALA A 116 -9.30 -2.69 9.36
N VAL A 117 -8.83 -2.41 10.59
CA VAL A 117 -8.38 -3.44 11.53
C VAL A 117 -9.51 -4.38 11.92
N MET A 118 -10.71 -3.86 12.20
CA MET A 118 -11.87 -4.70 12.54
C MET A 118 -12.29 -5.59 11.37
N THR A 119 -12.31 -5.04 10.14
CA THR A 119 -12.61 -5.80 8.92
C THR A 119 -11.61 -6.93 8.74
N ALA A 120 -10.32 -6.64 8.88
CA ALA A 120 -9.27 -7.66 8.76
C ALA A 120 -9.43 -8.78 9.82
N LYS A 121 -9.63 -8.41 11.09
CA LYS A 121 -9.83 -9.38 12.20
C LYS A 121 -11.09 -10.23 11.99
N LYS A 122 -12.22 -9.62 11.63
CA LYS A 122 -13.50 -10.31 11.38
C LYS A 122 -13.40 -11.35 10.25
N ASN A 123 -12.54 -11.09 9.27
CA ASN A 123 -12.34 -11.97 8.11
C ASN A 123 -11.13 -12.92 8.26
N GLY A 124 -10.65 -13.15 9.48
CA GLY A 124 -9.71 -14.22 9.80
C GLY A 124 -8.24 -13.84 9.80
N CYS A 125 -7.88 -12.57 9.56
CA CYS A 125 -6.48 -12.15 9.64
C CYS A 125 -5.98 -12.15 11.09
N LYS A 126 -5.00 -13.02 11.39
CA LYS A 126 -4.43 -13.18 12.73
C LYS A 126 -3.22 -12.28 13.00
N LYS A 127 -2.51 -11.86 11.96
CA LYS A 127 -1.28 -11.06 12.08
C LYS A 127 -1.47 -9.74 11.33
N ILE A 128 -1.73 -8.66 12.06
CA ILE A 128 -1.87 -7.32 11.52
C ILE A 128 -0.70 -6.47 12.02
N ILE A 129 -0.09 -5.73 11.09
CA ILE A 129 0.97 -4.77 11.35
C ILE A 129 0.49 -3.42 10.84
N LEU A 130 0.46 -2.40 11.68
CA LEU A 130 0.17 -1.04 11.26
C LEU A 130 1.47 -0.29 10.98
N LEU A 131 1.47 0.55 9.96
CA LEU A 131 2.59 1.45 9.70
C LEU A 131 2.12 2.90 9.84
N LYS A 132 2.72 3.62 10.79
CA LYS A 132 2.66 5.08 10.75
C LYS A 132 3.26 5.54 9.43
N CYS A 133 2.57 6.42 8.73
CA CYS A 133 2.98 6.87 7.41
C CYS A 133 2.68 8.36 7.23
N THR A 134 3.59 9.09 6.59
CA THR A 134 3.36 10.42 6.06
C THR A 134 3.33 10.31 4.54
N SER A 135 2.14 10.51 3.95
CA SER A 135 1.90 10.22 2.51
C SER A 135 2.25 11.40 1.60
N THR A 136 3.41 12.02 1.83
CA THR A 136 4.03 13.04 0.98
C THR A 136 5.34 12.49 0.44
N TYR A 137 5.66 12.71 -0.83
CA TYR A 137 6.80 12.10 -1.51
C TYR A 137 7.70 13.16 -2.18
N PRO A 138 8.85 13.55 -1.62
CA PRO A 138 9.36 13.16 -0.30
C PRO A 138 8.61 13.88 0.83
N SER A 139 8.63 13.30 2.05
CA SER A 139 8.13 13.96 3.25
C SER A 139 9.24 14.73 3.97
N ASP A 140 8.85 15.80 4.68
CA ASP A 140 9.76 16.52 5.58
C ASP A 140 9.91 15.72 6.89
N PRO A 141 11.13 15.51 7.42
CA PRO A 141 11.33 14.84 8.71
C PRO A 141 10.51 15.41 9.87
N LYS A 142 10.27 16.73 9.91
CA LYS A 142 9.44 17.38 10.95
C LYS A 142 7.98 16.90 10.95
N ASP A 143 7.45 16.40 9.81
CA ASP A 143 6.09 15.92 9.67
C ASP A 143 5.96 14.41 10.00
N SER A 144 7.08 13.76 10.34
CA SER A 144 7.11 12.31 10.58
C SER A 144 6.31 11.88 11.79
N ASN A 145 6.22 12.73 12.84
CA ASN A 145 5.38 12.51 14.02
C ASN A 145 5.44 11.05 14.55
N ILE A 146 6.64 10.52 14.71
CA ILE A 146 6.91 9.11 15.04
C ILE A 146 6.31 8.66 16.38
N ILE A 147 6.03 9.60 17.29
CA ILE A 147 5.38 9.30 18.58
C ILE A 147 3.99 8.63 18.38
N THR A 148 3.35 8.87 17.23
CA THR A 148 2.08 8.22 16.84
C THR A 148 2.20 6.69 16.83
N ILE A 149 3.40 6.12 16.65
CA ILE A 149 3.65 4.67 16.71
C ILE A 149 3.19 4.10 18.07
N ASN A 150 3.54 4.79 19.15
CA ASN A 150 3.17 4.37 20.51
C ASN A 150 1.66 4.40 20.72
N ASP A 151 0.99 5.44 20.20
CA ASP A 151 -0.47 5.57 20.27
C ASP A 151 -1.16 4.45 19.48
N LEU A 152 -0.76 4.22 18.23
CA LEU A 152 -1.29 3.12 17.41
C LEU A 152 -1.12 1.77 18.12
N LYS A 153 0.06 1.50 18.70
CA LYS A 153 0.32 0.26 19.43
C LYS A 153 -0.62 0.09 20.63
N LYS A 154 -0.81 1.15 21.41
CA LYS A 154 -1.72 1.17 22.57
C LYS A 154 -3.17 0.95 22.16
N GLN A 155 -3.64 1.63 21.11
CA GLN A 155 -5.04 1.62 20.69
C GLN A 155 -5.45 0.30 19.99
N PHE A 156 -4.59 -0.24 19.13
CA PHE A 156 -4.95 -1.39 18.28
C PHE A 156 -4.39 -2.73 18.77
N LYS A 157 -3.46 -2.71 19.74
CA LYS A 157 -2.82 -3.92 20.33
C LYS A 157 -2.26 -4.85 19.25
N CYS A 158 -1.53 -4.29 18.29
CA CYS A 158 -0.83 -5.01 17.21
C CYS A 158 0.58 -4.46 17.06
N GLU A 159 1.40 -5.12 16.24
CA GLU A 159 2.71 -4.61 15.87
C GLU A 159 2.57 -3.32 15.07
N VAL A 160 3.46 -2.37 15.32
CA VAL A 160 3.46 -1.07 14.64
C VAL A 160 4.88 -0.72 14.24
N GLY A 161 5.02 -0.24 13.01
CA GLY A 161 6.26 0.28 12.44
C GLY A 161 6.04 1.61 11.72
N ILE A 162 6.98 1.96 10.86
CA ILE A 162 6.93 3.17 10.05
C ILE A 162 6.99 2.84 8.55
N SER A 163 6.28 3.62 7.75
CA SER A 163 6.48 3.75 6.30
C SER A 163 7.08 5.13 6.06
N ASP A 164 8.40 5.18 5.99
CA ASP A 164 9.16 6.42 5.86
C ASP A 164 9.30 6.84 4.39
N HIS A 165 9.04 8.12 4.11
CA HIS A 165 9.21 8.75 2.80
C HIS A 165 10.09 10.00 2.89
N THR A 166 10.84 10.17 3.96
CA THR A 166 11.80 11.26 4.11
C THR A 166 13.07 11.01 3.30
N LYS A 167 13.82 12.07 3.03
CA LYS A 167 15.16 11.94 2.47
C LYS A 167 16.16 11.62 3.58
N GLY A 168 17.08 10.69 3.31
CA GLY A 168 18.08 10.26 4.27
C GLY A 168 17.57 9.16 5.23
N ILE A 169 18.29 8.97 6.33
CA ILE A 169 18.07 7.88 7.31
C ILE A 169 17.72 8.39 8.72
N GLY A 170 17.46 9.70 8.88
CA GLY A 170 17.29 10.30 10.20
C GLY A 170 15.97 10.00 10.91
N VAL A 171 14.98 9.48 10.20
CA VAL A 171 13.65 9.13 10.75
C VAL A 171 13.50 7.62 10.95
N SER A 172 14.18 6.81 10.15
CA SER A 172 14.11 5.34 10.15
C SER A 172 14.91 4.69 11.29
#